data_b99e319acce65551374a36af09ac32e8
#
_entry.id   b99e319acce65551374a36af09ac32e8
#
_cell.length_a   1.000
_cell.length_b   1.000
_cell.length_c   1.000
_cell.angle_alpha   90.00
_cell.angle_beta   90.00
_cell.angle_gamma   90.00
#
_symmetry.space_group_name_H-M   'P 1'
#
loop_
_entity.id
_entity.type
_entity.pdbx_description
1 polymer ?
#
loop_
_entity_poly.entity_id
_entity_poly.type
_entity_poly.pdbx_seq_one_letter_code
_entity_poly.pdbx_strand_id
1 'polypeptide(L)'
;MTEGLPIGTYNIIYADPPWRYEQRKVQGAAENHYPTMSIDELCALPVPELAAKDCALFLWATFPQLPEALRLIHAWGFRYKTVAFVWLKRNRKSPSWFYGMGYWTRSNAEICLLATRGKPKRQSAGVHQFIISPIEQHSKKPDEARDKILALMGDLPRVELFARQKPPGWDAWGNEIASDITLAERS
;
A
#
# COMPACT_ATOMS: atom_id res chain seq x y z
N MET A 1 -19.05 12.49 -19.16
CA MET A 1 -17.72 13.08 -19.43
C MET A 1 -16.71 12.19 -18.72
N THR A 2 -15.86 11.54 -19.44
CA THR A 2 -14.71 10.83 -18.87
C THR A 2 -13.77 11.91 -18.37
N GLU A 3 -13.81 12.22 -17.09
CA GLU A 3 -12.75 13.01 -16.47
C GLU A 3 -11.47 12.22 -16.65
N GLY A 4 -10.50 12.82 -17.37
CA GLY A 4 -9.20 12.24 -17.59
C GLY A 4 -8.46 12.04 -16.25
N LEU A 5 -7.48 11.15 -16.23
CA LEU A 5 -6.57 10.96 -15.10
C LEU A 5 -6.10 12.32 -14.56
N PRO A 6 -6.11 12.54 -13.24
CA PRO A 6 -5.56 13.75 -12.63
C PRO A 6 -4.02 13.72 -12.73
N ILE A 7 -3.50 14.00 -13.91
CA ILE A 7 -2.07 13.91 -14.23
C ILE A 7 -1.26 14.84 -13.33
N GLY A 8 -0.22 14.29 -12.70
CA GLY A 8 0.74 15.05 -11.92
C GLY A 8 0.20 15.69 -10.64
N THR A 9 -0.91 15.19 -10.11
CA THR A 9 -1.66 15.84 -9.03
C THR A 9 -1.15 15.50 -7.64
N TYR A 10 -0.79 14.21 -7.41
CA TYR A 10 -0.59 13.72 -6.06
C TYR A 10 0.87 13.80 -5.59
N ASN A 11 1.05 14.34 -4.40
CA ASN A 11 2.32 14.35 -3.68
C ASN A 11 2.48 13.14 -2.76
N ILE A 12 1.39 12.45 -2.46
CA ILE A 12 1.36 11.24 -1.65
C ILE A 12 0.52 10.19 -2.37
N ILE A 13 1.11 9.01 -2.58
CA ILE A 13 0.42 7.82 -3.07
C ILE A 13 0.58 6.72 -2.01
N TYR A 14 -0.54 6.17 -1.55
CA TYR A 14 -0.60 5.10 -0.57
C TYR A 14 -1.27 3.89 -1.20
N ALA A 15 -0.62 2.74 -1.18
CA ALA A 15 -1.09 1.56 -1.91
C ALA A 15 -0.90 0.27 -1.11
N ASP A 16 -1.92 -0.57 -1.18
CA ASP A 16 -1.91 -1.95 -0.68
C ASP A 16 -2.33 -2.90 -1.81
N PRO A 17 -1.40 -3.27 -2.71
CA PRO A 17 -1.73 -4.06 -3.89
C PRO A 17 -2.28 -5.44 -3.55
N PRO A 18 -3.26 -5.94 -4.33
CA PRO A 18 -3.79 -7.29 -4.17
C PRO A 18 -2.83 -8.31 -4.81
N TRP A 19 -1.69 -8.54 -4.16
CA TRP A 19 -0.64 -9.40 -4.65
C TRP A 19 -1.17 -10.79 -4.99
N ARG A 20 -0.83 -11.30 -6.19
CA ARG A 20 -1.01 -12.71 -6.52
C ARG A 20 0.21 -13.46 -6.03
N TYR A 21 0.01 -14.31 -5.02
CA TYR A 21 1.04 -15.23 -4.57
C TYR A 21 1.17 -16.36 -5.59
N GLU A 22 2.37 -16.67 -6.04
CA GLU A 22 2.66 -17.94 -6.68
C GLU A 22 2.57 -19.03 -5.61
N GLN A 23 1.37 -19.52 -5.39
CA GLN A 23 1.17 -20.62 -4.45
C GLN A 23 1.65 -21.91 -5.09
N ARG A 24 2.72 -22.45 -4.56
CA ARG A 24 2.86 -23.91 -4.53
C ARG A 24 1.63 -24.41 -3.78
N LYS A 25 0.84 -25.26 -4.46
CA LYS A 25 -0.42 -25.82 -4.01
C LYS A 25 -0.34 -26.25 -2.54
N VAL A 26 -0.80 -25.43 -1.65
CA VAL A 26 -1.22 -25.85 -0.32
C VAL A 26 -2.68 -26.20 -0.44
N GLN A 27 -3.00 -27.50 -0.45
CA GLN A 27 -4.37 -27.98 -0.36
C GLN A 27 -5.01 -27.33 0.87
N GLY A 28 -6.08 -26.59 0.67
CA GLY A 28 -6.88 -26.00 1.74
C GLY A 28 -6.76 -24.49 1.91
N ALA A 29 -6.06 -23.75 1.07
CA ALA A 29 -6.22 -22.32 1.01
C ALA A 29 -7.63 -22.03 0.49
N ALA A 30 -8.50 -21.47 1.35
CA ALA A 30 -9.76 -20.91 0.90
C ALA A 30 -9.47 -19.99 -0.26
N GLU A 31 -10.09 -20.22 -1.41
CA GLU A 31 -10.00 -19.32 -2.56
C GLU A 31 -10.38 -17.94 -2.05
N ASN A 32 -9.41 -17.05 -2.00
CA ASN A 32 -9.64 -15.68 -1.58
C ASN A 32 -10.60 -15.05 -2.57
N HIS A 33 -11.75 -14.62 -2.11
CA HIS A 33 -12.80 -13.98 -2.88
C HIS A 33 -12.41 -12.60 -3.45
N TYR A 34 -11.13 -12.20 -3.38
CA TYR A 34 -10.63 -10.94 -3.91
C TYR A 34 -9.88 -11.17 -5.22
N PRO A 35 -10.18 -10.40 -6.28
CA PRO A 35 -9.40 -10.44 -7.49
C PRO A 35 -7.96 -10.02 -7.19
N THR A 36 -7.03 -10.94 -7.38
CA THR A 36 -5.59 -10.66 -7.29
C THR A 36 -5.06 -10.18 -8.64
N MET A 37 -3.97 -9.41 -8.59
CA MET A 37 -3.27 -8.95 -9.78
C MET A 37 -1.86 -9.53 -9.83
N SER A 38 -1.41 -9.91 -11.02
CA SER A 38 -0.01 -10.29 -11.24
C SER A 38 0.90 -9.07 -11.10
N ILE A 39 2.19 -9.31 -10.88
CA ILE A 39 3.16 -8.23 -10.85
C ILE A 39 3.22 -7.46 -12.18
N ASP A 40 3.05 -8.14 -13.32
CA ASP A 40 3.04 -7.48 -14.63
C ASP A 40 1.81 -6.59 -14.81
N GLU A 41 0.63 -7.03 -14.38
CA GLU A 41 -0.60 -6.21 -14.37
C GLU A 41 -0.43 -4.98 -13.46
N LEU A 42 0.13 -5.14 -12.27
CA LEU A 42 0.40 -4.03 -11.35
C LEU A 42 1.38 -3.02 -11.95
N CYS A 43 2.45 -3.50 -12.57
CA CYS A 43 3.45 -2.64 -13.23
C CYS A 43 2.87 -1.87 -14.42
N ALA A 44 1.85 -2.42 -15.09
CA ALA A 44 1.20 -1.80 -16.25
C ALA A 44 0.23 -0.66 -15.87
N LEU A 45 -0.17 -0.54 -14.61
CA LEU A 45 -1.04 0.55 -14.17
C LEU A 45 -0.36 1.92 -14.36
N PRO A 46 -1.08 2.94 -14.86
CA PRO A 46 -0.50 4.25 -15.16
C PRO A 46 -0.28 5.11 -13.90
N VAL A 47 0.17 4.52 -12.81
CA VAL A 47 0.46 5.21 -11.53
C VAL A 47 1.50 6.32 -11.69
N PRO A 48 2.55 6.18 -12.54
CA PRO A 48 3.49 7.28 -12.77
C PRO A 48 2.83 8.59 -13.21
N GLU A 49 1.69 8.52 -13.89
CA GLU A 49 0.97 9.71 -14.37
C GLU A 49 0.25 10.46 -13.24
N LEU A 50 -0.10 9.79 -12.17
CA LEU A 50 -0.74 10.40 -11.01
C LEU A 50 0.22 11.24 -10.17
N ALA A 51 1.50 10.87 -10.17
CA ALA A 51 2.50 11.45 -9.29
C ALA A 51 2.88 12.87 -9.72
N ALA A 52 2.83 13.79 -8.77
CA ALA A 52 3.43 15.10 -8.92
C ALA A 52 4.95 14.99 -9.11
N LYS A 53 5.60 16.08 -9.49
CA LYS A 53 7.07 16.14 -9.65
C LYS A 53 7.81 15.63 -8.41
N ASP A 54 7.33 16.03 -7.23
CA ASP A 54 7.83 15.58 -5.94
C ASP A 54 6.74 14.77 -5.24
N CYS A 55 6.93 13.46 -5.15
CA CYS A 55 5.93 12.55 -4.65
C CYS A 55 6.55 11.46 -3.77
N ALA A 56 5.88 11.12 -2.69
CA ALA A 56 6.19 9.98 -1.84
C ALA A 56 5.19 8.85 -2.06
N LEU A 57 5.70 7.64 -2.25
CA LEU A 57 4.92 6.40 -2.33
C LEU A 57 5.09 5.61 -1.05
N PHE A 58 3.96 5.19 -0.47
CA PHE A 58 3.89 4.29 0.68
C PHE A 58 3.24 2.99 0.21
N LEU A 59 4.01 1.91 0.17
CA LEU A 59 3.60 0.64 -0.43
C LEU A 59 3.67 -0.50 0.58
N TRP A 60 2.52 -1.11 0.89
CA TRP A 60 2.48 -2.30 1.71
C TRP A 60 3.00 -3.52 0.96
N ALA A 61 3.81 -4.31 1.65
CA ALA A 61 4.29 -5.59 1.17
C ALA A 61 4.41 -6.57 2.33
N THR A 62 4.17 -7.85 2.06
CA THR A 62 4.62 -8.92 2.92
C THR A 62 6.10 -9.22 2.66
N PHE A 63 6.80 -9.80 3.61
CA PHE A 63 8.22 -10.10 3.43
C PHE A 63 8.50 -11.03 2.24
N PRO A 64 7.69 -12.07 1.96
CA PRO A 64 7.88 -12.90 0.77
C PRO A 64 7.71 -12.15 -0.56
N GLN A 65 6.92 -11.06 -0.58
CA GLN A 65 6.67 -10.24 -1.76
C GLN A 65 7.64 -9.06 -1.91
N LEU A 66 8.67 -9.00 -1.07
CA LEU A 66 9.61 -7.88 -1.12
C LEU A 66 10.30 -7.70 -2.49
N PRO A 67 10.76 -8.75 -3.19
CA PRO A 67 11.33 -8.58 -4.53
C PRO A 67 10.36 -7.96 -5.52
N GLU A 68 9.10 -8.42 -5.53
CA GLU A 68 8.04 -7.90 -6.41
C GLU A 68 7.69 -6.45 -6.04
N ALA A 69 7.64 -6.13 -4.76
CA ALA A 69 7.38 -4.77 -4.30
C ALA A 69 8.47 -3.79 -4.76
N LEU A 70 9.73 -4.19 -4.70
CA LEU A 70 10.85 -3.37 -5.21
C LEU A 70 10.79 -3.19 -6.72
N ARG A 71 10.41 -4.24 -7.46
CA ARG A 71 10.17 -4.16 -8.90
C ARG A 71 9.04 -3.18 -9.22
N LEU A 72 7.94 -3.24 -8.48
CA LEU A 72 6.78 -2.38 -8.66
C LEU A 72 7.12 -0.91 -8.40
N ILE A 73 7.84 -0.62 -7.34
CA ILE A 73 8.34 0.72 -7.02
C ILE A 73 9.08 1.32 -8.22
N HIS A 74 9.99 0.55 -8.80
CA HIS A 74 10.76 0.99 -9.97
C HIS A 74 9.88 1.18 -11.21
N ALA A 75 8.96 0.25 -11.47
CA ALA A 75 8.04 0.32 -12.60
C ALA A 75 7.12 1.55 -12.53
N TRP A 76 6.72 1.95 -11.33
CA TRP A 76 5.91 3.16 -11.11
C TRP A 76 6.72 4.46 -11.10
N GLY A 77 8.03 4.39 -11.40
CA GLY A 77 8.90 5.55 -11.52
C GLY A 77 9.40 6.14 -10.21
N PHE A 78 9.39 5.34 -9.14
CA PHE A 78 9.89 5.72 -7.81
C PHE A 78 11.23 5.04 -7.51
N ARG A 79 11.92 5.61 -6.54
CA ARG A 79 13.14 5.05 -5.98
C ARG A 79 12.91 4.65 -4.53
N TYR A 80 13.17 3.40 -4.19
CA TYR A 80 13.12 2.91 -2.81
C TYR A 80 14.06 3.73 -1.90
N LYS A 81 13.57 4.08 -0.72
CA LYS A 81 14.34 4.83 0.28
C LYS A 81 14.55 4.03 1.56
N THR A 82 13.48 3.52 2.14
CA THR A 82 13.51 2.83 3.42
C THR A 82 12.17 2.14 3.69
N VAL A 83 12.09 1.43 4.80
CA VAL A 83 10.81 0.99 5.38
C VAL A 83 10.23 2.15 6.18
N ALA A 84 9.05 2.63 5.77
CA ALA A 84 8.34 3.68 6.50
C ALA A 84 7.77 3.14 7.81
N PHE A 85 7.00 2.05 7.73
CA PHE A 85 6.33 1.46 8.88
C PHE A 85 6.52 -0.05 8.96
N VAL A 86 6.60 -0.55 10.19
CA VAL A 86 6.54 -1.97 10.51
C VAL A 86 5.30 -2.17 11.38
N TRP A 87 4.33 -2.89 10.85
CA TRP A 87 3.13 -3.26 11.59
C TRP A 87 3.39 -4.55 12.35
N LEU A 88 3.43 -4.46 13.68
CA LEU A 88 3.50 -5.59 14.59
C LEU A 88 2.07 -5.97 14.98
N LYS A 89 1.66 -7.15 14.55
CA LYS A 89 0.26 -7.60 14.63
C LYS A 89 -0.07 -8.18 16.00
N ARG A 90 -1.14 -7.68 16.60
CA ARG A 90 -1.76 -8.24 17.81
C ARG A 90 -3.01 -9.05 17.47
N ASN A 91 -3.39 -9.93 18.35
CA ASN A 91 -4.66 -10.62 18.28
C ASN A 91 -5.83 -9.66 18.52
N ARG A 92 -7.00 -9.96 17.93
CA ARG A 92 -8.21 -9.12 18.05
C ARG A 92 -8.76 -9.06 19.46
N LYS A 93 -8.72 -10.19 20.17
CA LYS A 93 -9.44 -10.38 21.43
C LYS A 93 -8.53 -10.49 22.65
N SER A 94 -7.24 -10.32 22.47
CA SER A 94 -6.27 -10.44 23.57
C SER A 94 -5.07 -9.52 23.29
N PRO A 95 -4.33 -9.10 24.32
CA PRO A 95 -3.12 -8.28 24.16
C PRO A 95 -1.91 -9.07 23.65
N SER A 96 -2.08 -10.34 23.33
CA SER A 96 -1.01 -11.20 22.83
C SER A 96 -0.67 -10.90 21.37
N TRP A 97 0.52 -11.34 20.95
CA TRP A 97 0.94 -11.24 19.56
C TRP A 97 0.18 -12.23 18.67
N PHE A 98 -0.21 -11.74 17.50
CA PHE A 98 -0.70 -12.62 16.43
C PHE A 98 0.49 -13.34 15.80
N TYR A 99 0.30 -14.61 15.47
CA TYR A 99 1.28 -15.41 14.73
C TYR A 99 0.62 -16.03 13.50
N GLY A 100 1.13 -15.66 12.33
CA GLY A 100 0.72 -16.28 11.06
C GLY A 100 1.43 -17.61 10.82
N MET A 101 1.01 -18.29 9.75
CA MET A 101 1.52 -19.62 9.34
C MET A 101 2.68 -19.47 8.35
N GLY A 102 3.67 -18.65 8.66
CA GLY A 102 4.85 -18.49 7.82
C GLY A 102 5.60 -19.82 7.61
N TYR A 103 6.15 -20.01 6.41
CA TYR A 103 6.87 -21.26 6.06
C TYR A 103 8.16 -21.43 6.87
N TRP A 104 8.91 -20.35 7.05
CA TRP A 104 10.17 -20.37 7.80
C TRP A 104 9.99 -19.98 9.26
N THR A 105 9.50 -18.78 9.48
CA THR A 105 9.23 -18.27 10.82
C THR A 105 7.73 -17.97 10.95
N ARG A 106 7.23 -17.83 12.17
CA ARG A 106 5.83 -17.43 12.41
C ARG A 106 5.69 -15.94 12.12
N SER A 107 5.06 -15.62 10.98
CA SER A 107 4.91 -14.24 10.50
C SER A 107 3.95 -13.46 11.40
N ASN A 108 4.40 -12.35 11.95
CA ASN A 108 3.58 -11.47 12.77
C ASN A 108 3.81 -9.98 12.47
N ALA A 109 4.45 -9.68 11.37
CA ALA A 109 4.69 -8.33 10.91
C ALA A 109 4.43 -8.18 9.41
N GLU A 110 4.07 -6.97 9.02
CA GLU A 110 4.10 -6.50 7.63
C GLU A 110 4.83 -5.17 7.54
N ILE A 111 5.33 -4.83 6.36
CA ILE A 111 6.08 -3.61 6.14
C ILE A 111 5.40 -2.70 5.12
N CYS A 112 5.47 -1.40 5.37
CA CYS A 112 5.12 -0.36 4.42
C CYS A 112 6.40 0.30 3.95
N LEU A 113 6.72 0.16 2.67
CA LEU A 113 7.92 0.71 2.05
C LEU A 113 7.71 2.18 1.71
N LEU A 114 8.75 2.99 1.88
CA LEU A 114 8.81 4.38 1.41
C LEU A 114 9.69 4.47 0.19
N ALA A 115 9.13 5.02 -0.86
CA ALA A 115 9.83 5.35 -2.08
C ALA A 115 9.54 6.80 -2.49
N THR A 116 10.43 7.42 -3.25
CA THR A 116 10.27 8.81 -3.67
C THR A 116 10.48 9.00 -5.16
N ARG A 117 9.79 9.99 -5.69
CA ARG A 117 10.02 10.60 -6.99
C ARG A 117 10.32 12.08 -6.78
N GLY A 118 11.34 12.61 -7.46
CA GLY A 118 11.79 13.98 -7.21
C GLY A 118 12.40 14.13 -5.81
N LYS A 119 12.07 15.19 -5.13
CA LYS A 119 12.62 15.54 -3.80
C LYS A 119 11.53 15.94 -2.82
N PRO A 120 10.57 15.04 -2.50
CA PRO A 120 9.59 15.34 -1.46
C PRO A 120 10.30 15.50 -0.12
N LYS A 121 9.75 16.36 0.72
CA LYS A 121 10.32 16.66 2.04
C LYS A 121 9.37 16.21 3.13
N ARG A 122 9.91 15.62 4.19
CA ARG A 122 9.12 15.36 5.41
C ARG A 122 8.81 16.69 6.12
N GLN A 123 7.63 16.77 6.71
CA GLN A 123 7.22 17.89 7.55
C GLN A 123 7.65 17.69 9.01
N SER A 124 7.70 16.44 9.48
CA SER A 124 8.05 16.09 10.85
C SER A 124 9.19 15.08 10.90
N ALA A 125 10.05 15.22 11.89
CA ALA A 125 11.11 14.28 12.23
C ALA A 125 10.70 13.29 13.35
N GLY A 126 9.50 13.45 13.93
CA GLY A 126 9.05 12.72 15.11
C GLY A 126 8.14 11.52 14.85
N VAL A 127 7.90 11.14 13.59
CA VAL A 127 7.04 10.02 13.26
C VAL A 127 7.78 8.70 13.49
N HIS A 128 7.22 7.84 14.35
CA HIS A 128 7.83 6.56 14.69
C HIS A 128 7.47 5.48 13.66
N GLN A 129 8.38 4.51 13.49
CA GLN A 129 8.26 3.47 12.49
C GLN A 129 7.27 2.35 12.87
N PHE A 130 7.18 2.00 14.16
CA PHE A 130 6.30 0.91 14.59
C PHE A 130 4.84 1.32 14.62
N ILE A 131 4.00 0.42 14.10
CA ILE A 131 2.56 0.39 14.34
C ILE A 131 2.27 -0.90 15.09
N ILE A 132 1.71 -0.78 16.29
CA ILE A 132 1.32 -1.93 17.10
C ILE A 132 -0.20 -1.89 17.22
N SER A 133 -0.88 -2.78 16.51
CA SER A 133 -2.33 -2.81 16.49
C SER A 133 -2.87 -4.20 16.17
N PRO A 134 -4.11 -4.49 16.58
CA PRO A 134 -4.76 -5.77 16.26
C PRO A 134 -4.93 -5.95 14.76
N ILE A 135 -4.91 -7.22 14.33
CA ILE A 135 -5.41 -7.60 13.02
C ILE A 135 -6.91 -7.28 12.94
N GLU A 136 -7.35 -6.84 11.77
CA GLU A 136 -8.74 -6.58 11.46
C GLU A 136 -9.25 -7.53 10.36
N GLN A 137 -10.37 -7.19 9.72
CA GLN A 137 -10.92 -8.03 8.65
C GLN A 137 -9.94 -8.15 7.47
N HIS A 138 -9.82 -9.37 6.94
CA HIS A 138 -9.18 -9.70 5.67
C HIS A 138 -8.06 -8.75 5.20
N SER A 139 -6.89 -8.86 5.79
CA SER A 139 -5.70 -8.10 5.39
C SER A 139 -5.84 -6.57 5.43
N LYS A 140 -6.87 -6.05 6.11
CA LYS A 140 -7.03 -4.60 6.29
C LYS A 140 -5.84 -4.06 7.07
N LYS A 141 -5.20 -3.03 6.51
CA LYS A 141 -4.09 -2.33 7.14
C LYS A 141 -4.60 -1.36 8.22
N PRO A 142 -3.81 -1.09 9.25
CA PRO A 142 -4.19 -0.15 10.31
C PRO A 142 -4.47 1.25 9.77
N ASP A 143 -5.57 1.87 10.22
CA ASP A 143 -5.89 3.27 9.87
C ASP A 143 -4.83 4.25 10.38
N GLU A 144 -4.12 3.89 11.45
CA GLU A 144 -3.00 4.66 11.99
C GLU A 144 -1.90 4.95 10.94
N ALA A 145 -1.75 4.10 9.92
CA ALA A 145 -0.79 4.33 8.85
C ALA A 145 -1.08 5.62 8.09
N ARG A 146 -2.36 5.91 7.78
CA ARG A 146 -2.75 7.16 7.11
C ARG A 146 -2.43 8.37 7.98
N ASP A 147 -2.72 8.31 9.27
CA ASP A 147 -2.43 9.40 10.22
C ASP A 147 -0.93 9.67 10.31
N LYS A 148 -0.12 8.62 10.34
CA LYS A 148 1.35 8.72 10.34
C LYS A 148 1.89 9.31 9.03
N ILE A 149 1.32 8.94 7.89
CA ILE A 149 1.68 9.52 6.59
C ILE A 149 1.43 11.02 6.59
N LEU A 150 0.27 11.47 7.07
CA LEU A 150 -0.05 12.89 7.17
C LEU A 150 0.85 13.63 8.16
N ALA A 151 1.15 13.02 9.30
CA ALA A 151 2.09 13.59 10.27
C ALA A 151 3.49 13.74 9.65
N LEU A 152 3.93 12.77 8.85
CA LEU A 152 5.24 12.78 8.19
C LEU A 152 5.32 13.80 7.05
N MET A 153 4.31 13.82 6.19
CA MET A 153 4.36 14.55 4.90
C MET A 153 3.59 15.87 4.92
N GLY A 154 2.61 16.02 5.80
CA GLY A 154 1.70 17.16 5.84
C GLY A 154 0.44 16.98 5.01
N ASP A 155 -0.41 18.01 5.02
CA ASP A 155 -1.70 18.04 4.30
C ASP A 155 -1.47 18.37 2.81
N LEU A 156 -1.09 17.38 2.05
CA LEU A 156 -0.80 17.46 0.62
C LEU A 156 -1.85 16.68 -0.19
N PRO A 157 -2.02 16.97 -1.50
CA PRO A 157 -2.81 16.13 -2.40
C PRO A 157 -2.36 14.67 -2.32
N ARG A 158 -3.31 13.78 -2.06
CA ARG A 158 -3.06 12.37 -1.75
C ARG A 158 -4.12 11.44 -2.28
N VAL A 159 -3.70 10.26 -2.67
CA VAL A 159 -4.57 9.19 -3.16
C VAL A 159 -4.20 7.85 -2.52
N GLU A 160 -5.22 7.08 -2.17
CA GLU A 160 -5.09 5.68 -1.78
C GLU A 160 -5.50 4.77 -2.93
N LEU A 161 -4.59 3.91 -3.36
CA LEU A 161 -4.83 2.91 -4.41
C LEU A 161 -5.18 1.57 -3.78
N PHE A 162 -6.08 0.82 -4.44
CA PHE A 162 -6.64 -0.43 -3.94
C PHE A 162 -7.40 -0.26 -2.62
N ALA A 163 -8.03 0.90 -2.48
CA ALA A 163 -8.76 1.27 -1.28
C ALA A 163 -10.03 0.43 -1.12
N ARG A 164 -10.35 0.07 0.12
CA ARG A 164 -11.58 -0.64 0.49
C ARG A 164 -12.65 0.27 1.07
N GLN A 165 -12.27 1.50 1.38
CA GLN A 165 -13.14 2.56 1.89
C GLN A 165 -12.61 3.91 1.42
N LYS A 166 -13.42 4.93 1.53
CA LYS A 166 -13.03 6.31 1.20
C LYS A 166 -12.70 7.07 2.48
N PRO A 167 -11.43 7.15 2.88
CA PRO A 167 -11.06 7.90 4.07
C PRO A 167 -11.21 9.40 3.82
N PRO A 168 -11.68 10.18 4.83
CA PRO A 168 -11.80 11.62 4.70
C PRO A 168 -10.48 12.28 4.31
N GLY A 169 -10.55 13.18 3.32
CA GLY A 169 -9.40 13.94 2.84
C GLY A 169 -8.47 13.19 1.89
N TRP A 170 -8.79 11.96 1.52
CA TRP A 170 -8.08 11.16 0.54
C TRP A 170 -8.94 10.95 -0.71
N ASP A 171 -8.36 11.12 -1.88
CA ASP A 171 -8.92 10.50 -3.06
C ASP A 171 -8.64 9.01 -3.02
N ALA A 172 -9.53 8.20 -3.57
CA ALA A 172 -9.44 6.75 -3.46
C ALA A 172 -9.77 6.07 -4.79
N TRP A 173 -9.07 4.98 -5.06
CA TRP A 173 -9.34 4.08 -6.15
C TRP A 173 -9.30 2.63 -5.69
N GLY A 174 -10.32 1.85 -6.03
CA GLY A 174 -10.42 0.45 -5.66
C GLY A 174 -11.71 -0.21 -6.16
N ASN A 175 -11.76 -1.54 -6.08
CA ASN A 175 -12.89 -2.32 -6.59
C ASN A 175 -14.13 -2.31 -5.70
N GLU A 176 -13.98 -2.00 -4.42
CA GLU A 176 -15.04 -2.08 -3.41
C GLU A 176 -15.70 -0.72 -3.12
N ILE A 177 -15.30 0.33 -3.83
CA ILE A 177 -15.74 1.70 -3.61
C ILE A 177 -16.12 2.40 -4.91
N ALA A 178 -16.87 3.49 -4.80
CA ALA A 178 -16.99 4.45 -5.89
C ALA A 178 -15.70 5.27 -5.96
N SER A 179 -14.84 4.94 -6.93
CA SER A 179 -13.52 5.56 -7.06
C SER A 179 -13.60 7.02 -7.49
N ASP A 180 -12.72 7.85 -6.97
CA ASP A 180 -12.58 9.26 -7.33
C ASP A 180 -11.78 9.47 -8.61
N ILE A 181 -10.96 8.48 -8.98
CA ILE A 181 -10.13 8.49 -10.18
C ILE A 181 -10.32 7.20 -10.98
N THR A 182 -9.90 7.22 -12.23
CA THR A 182 -9.90 6.04 -13.11
C THR A 182 -8.46 5.69 -13.46
N LEU A 183 -8.05 4.42 -13.23
CA LEU A 183 -6.82 3.85 -13.71
C LEU A 183 -7.16 2.75 -14.72
N ALA A 184 -6.97 3.01 -15.99
CA ALA A 184 -7.10 2.00 -17.03
C ALA A 184 -5.71 1.54 -17.48
N GLU A 185 -5.56 0.23 -17.70
CA GLU A 185 -4.34 -0.30 -18.32
C GLU A 185 -4.12 0.38 -19.67
N ARG A 186 -2.88 0.75 -19.96
CA ARG A 186 -2.52 1.20 -21.30
C ARG A 186 -2.60 0.00 -22.24
N SER A 187 -3.47 0.09 -23.22
CA SER A 187 -3.52 -0.82 -24.38
C SER A 187 -2.23 -0.77 -25.20
#